data_100e380b01d4cd932d1b166168e9abd1
#
_entry.id   100e380b01d4cd932d1b166168e9abd1
#
_cell.length_a   1.000
_cell.length_b   1.000
_cell.length_c   1.000
_cell.angle_alpha   90.00
_cell.angle_beta   90.00
_cell.angle_gamma   90.00
#
_symmetry.space_group_name_H-M   'P 1'
#
loop_
_entity.id
_entity.type
_entity.pdbx_description
1 polymer ?
#
loop_
_entity_poly.entity_id
_entity_poly.type
_entity_poly.pdbx_seq_one_letter_code
_entity_poly.pdbx_strand_id
1 'polypeptide(L)'
;MKIIPVKTDKKLFSYGHIEPENASASSFHSFQPPGPIGLVAGNGLFPNLFLDSARKKGYEVIVVAHRGETDPSVESFGVPVRWIRVGQLDPIFKTFHEHGVKAAAFAGGIKKPRLFDLRPDWRGVRILARVAVNHDDQVLRALADEFEQESIRIVPSTWLLPELTTPEGVLGVHHPTEAEREDIRIGLEAGKVLGKLDVGQCVVVKEKVILALEAIEGTDETIRRGARFTSPGIVVVKMAKPGQDLRFDLPSVGMKTLELMAEVGGRVLALEAGKSLILDTGHFLETADRYGICVLGVTWD
;
A
#
# COMPACT_ATOMS: atom_id res chain seq x y z
N MET A 1 -38.81 -25.56 12.93
CA MET A 1 -37.56 -24.85 13.24
C MET A 1 -37.87 -23.37 13.23
N LYS A 2 -38.05 -22.74 14.41
CA LYS A 2 -38.42 -21.30 14.52
C LYS A 2 -37.14 -20.48 14.37
N ILE A 3 -37.10 -19.61 13.36
CA ILE A 3 -36.03 -18.64 13.19
C ILE A 3 -36.26 -17.51 14.18
N ILE A 4 -35.33 -17.32 15.11
CA ILE A 4 -35.34 -16.22 16.07
C ILE A 4 -34.87 -14.97 15.33
N PRO A 5 -35.65 -13.87 15.28
CA PRO A 5 -35.20 -12.63 14.64
C PRO A 5 -34.10 -11.99 15.49
N VAL A 6 -32.92 -11.77 14.91
CA VAL A 6 -31.85 -10.98 15.50
C VAL A 6 -32.30 -9.51 15.47
N LYS A 7 -32.54 -8.91 16.64
CA LYS A 7 -32.74 -7.46 16.76
C LYS A 7 -31.43 -6.77 16.42
N THR A 8 -31.36 -6.10 15.27
CA THR A 8 -30.27 -5.18 14.92
C THR A 8 -30.44 -3.89 15.71
N ASP A 9 -29.62 -3.73 16.74
CA ASP A 9 -29.56 -2.50 17.52
C ASP A 9 -28.79 -1.42 16.70
N LYS A 10 -29.54 -0.46 16.15
CA LYS A 10 -29.01 0.62 15.29
C LYS A 10 -28.09 1.63 16.00
N LYS A 11 -27.78 1.42 17.29
CA LYS A 11 -26.95 2.33 18.09
C LYS A 11 -25.46 1.98 18.18
N LEU A 12 -25.01 0.88 17.58
CA LEU A 12 -23.62 0.42 17.69
C LEU A 12 -22.64 0.99 16.63
N PHE A 13 -23.11 1.83 15.71
CA PHE A 13 -22.26 2.35 14.61
C PHE A 13 -22.40 3.87 14.40
N SER A 14 -22.46 4.66 15.46
CA SER A 14 -22.24 6.10 15.34
C SER A 14 -20.78 6.43 15.68
N TYR A 15 -19.86 6.11 14.79
CA TYR A 15 -18.53 6.72 14.81
C TYR A 15 -18.63 8.09 14.15
N GLY A 16 -18.28 9.14 14.91
CA GLY A 16 -18.13 10.48 14.37
C GLY A 16 -17.14 10.42 13.18
N HIS A 17 -17.62 10.75 11.99
CA HIS A 17 -16.79 10.97 10.83
C HIS A 17 -15.94 12.23 11.09
N ILE A 18 -14.72 12.03 11.59
CA ILE A 18 -13.63 12.96 11.33
C ILE A 18 -13.10 12.47 9.98
N GLU A 19 -13.46 13.16 8.90
CA GLU A 19 -12.79 12.94 7.62
C GLU A 19 -11.30 13.25 7.83
N PRO A 20 -10.38 12.28 7.60
CA PRO A 20 -8.98 12.63 7.53
C PRO A 20 -8.84 13.60 6.35
N GLU A 21 -8.24 14.77 6.57
CA GLU A 21 -7.79 15.61 5.46
C GLU A 21 -6.94 14.71 4.57
N ASN A 22 -7.51 14.26 3.46
CA ASN A 22 -6.80 13.58 2.38
C ASN A 22 -5.86 14.62 1.75
N ALA A 23 -4.72 14.86 2.40
CA ALA A 23 -3.65 15.63 1.83
C ALA A 23 -3.14 14.83 0.62
N SER A 24 -3.67 15.14 -0.56
CA SER A 24 -3.20 14.56 -1.81
C SER A 24 -1.70 14.78 -1.95
N ALA A 25 -0.98 13.88 -2.62
CA ALA A 25 0.46 14.05 -2.89
C ALA A 25 0.77 15.43 -3.50
N SER A 26 -0.19 16.05 -4.19
CA SER A 26 -0.09 17.40 -4.74
C SER A 26 0.09 18.50 -3.68
N SER A 27 -0.43 18.35 -2.46
CA SER A 27 -0.27 19.34 -1.38
C SER A 27 1.15 19.38 -0.80
N PHE A 28 1.99 18.39 -1.13
CA PHE A 28 3.38 18.28 -0.66
C PHE A 28 4.43 18.70 -1.71
N HIS A 29 4.04 19.09 -2.92
CA HIS A 29 5.01 19.48 -3.98
C HIS A 29 5.97 20.60 -3.57
N SER A 30 5.54 21.50 -2.70
CA SER A 30 6.36 22.60 -2.17
C SER A 30 6.90 22.35 -0.76
N PHE A 31 6.67 21.15 -0.21
CA PHE A 31 7.12 20.86 1.15
C PHE A 31 8.65 20.73 1.22
N GLN A 32 9.26 21.50 2.11
CA GLN A 32 10.68 21.41 2.42
C GLN A 32 10.80 20.99 3.90
N PRO A 33 11.37 19.82 4.18
CA PRO A 33 11.58 19.40 5.57
C PRO A 33 12.60 20.32 6.26
N PRO A 34 12.36 20.71 7.52
CA PRO A 34 13.25 21.62 8.25
C PRO A 34 14.54 20.95 8.76
N GLY A 35 14.88 19.76 8.26
CA GLY A 35 16.06 18.98 8.66
C GLY A 35 16.08 17.62 7.97
N PRO A 36 16.82 16.63 8.52
CA PRO A 36 16.84 15.29 7.96
C PRO A 36 15.46 14.66 7.90
N ILE A 37 15.24 13.80 6.91
CA ILE A 37 14.00 13.03 6.74
C ILE A 37 14.16 11.70 7.45
N GLY A 38 13.22 11.33 8.30
CA GLY A 38 13.11 9.98 8.83
C GLY A 38 12.51 9.04 7.79
N LEU A 39 13.13 7.87 7.58
CA LEU A 39 12.56 6.80 6.79
C LEU A 39 12.29 5.59 7.67
N VAL A 40 11.04 5.20 7.83
CA VAL A 40 10.65 3.92 8.40
C VAL A 40 10.57 2.92 7.25
N ALA A 41 11.57 2.05 7.16
CA ALA A 41 11.74 1.13 6.02
C ALA A 41 11.12 -0.24 6.30
N GLY A 42 10.23 -0.67 5.43
CA GLY A 42 9.66 -2.01 5.37
C GLY A 42 10.34 -2.88 4.31
N ASN A 43 9.62 -3.86 3.80
CA ASN A 43 10.11 -4.78 2.78
C ASN A 43 9.94 -4.22 1.36
N GLY A 44 10.52 -4.94 0.39
CA GLY A 44 10.43 -4.62 -1.03
C GLY A 44 11.45 -3.58 -1.50
N LEU A 45 11.30 -3.15 -2.74
CA LEU A 45 12.23 -2.22 -3.41
C LEU A 45 12.00 -0.76 -3.02
N PHE A 46 10.82 -0.42 -2.53
CA PHE A 46 10.39 0.95 -2.33
C PHE A 46 11.30 1.77 -1.37
N PRO A 47 11.83 1.21 -0.25
CA PRO A 47 12.80 1.94 0.57
C PRO A 47 14.05 2.39 -0.21
N ASN A 48 14.57 1.53 -1.08
CA ASN A 48 15.76 1.85 -1.88
C ASN A 48 15.46 2.95 -2.93
N LEU A 49 14.30 2.90 -3.58
CA LEU A 49 13.85 3.94 -4.50
C LEU A 49 13.70 5.29 -3.79
N PHE A 50 13.15 5.28 -2.56
CA PHE A 50 13.04 6.48 -1.74
C PHE A 50 14.41 7.06 -1.41
N LEU A 51 15.37 6.23 -0.97
CA LEU A 51 16.74 6.64 -0.65
C LEU A 51 17.48 7.20 -1.86
N ASP A 52 17.35 6.56 -3.02
CA ASP A 52 17.95 7.05 -4.26
C ASP A 52 17.38 8.40 -4.69
N SER A 53 16.06 8.57 -4.62
CA SER A 53 15.43 9.85 -4.92
C SER A 53 15.82 10.95 -3.93
N ALA A 54 15.85 10.64 -2.63
CA ALA A 54 16.29 11.57 -1.59
C ALA A 54 17.73 12.03 -1.83
N ARG A 55 18.63 11.10 -2.13
CA ARG A 55 20.04 11.39 -2.46
C ARG A 55 20.16 12.29 -3.70
N LYS A 56 19.43 11.99 -4.79
CA LYS A 56 19.42 12.82 -6.01
C LYS A 56 18.92 14.24 -5.77
N LYS A 57 17.98 14.41 -4.81
CA LYS A 57 17.41 15.71 -4.44
C LYS A 57 18.18 16.42 -3.32
N GLY A 58 19.26 15.82 -2.80
CA GLY A 58 20.12 16.41 -1.77
C GLY A 58 19.56 16.38 -0.36
N TYR A 59 18.61 15.49 -0.07
CA TYR A 59 18.07 15.34 1.29
C TYR A 59 18.91 14.37 2.12
N GLU A 60 19.15 14.73 3.38
CA GLU A 60 19.67 13.80 4.38
C GLU A 60 18.56 12.89 4.86
N VAL A 61 18.84 11.58 5.01
CA VAL A 61 17.88 10.58 5.46
C VAL A 61 18.43 9.80 6.64
N ILE A 62 17.60 9.61 7.65
CA ILE A 62 17.85 8.74 8.81
C ILE A 62 16.92 7.55 8.70
N VAL A 63 17.47 6.36 8.57
CA VAL A 63 16.70 5.13 8.33
C VAL A 63 16.47 4.36 9.63
N VAL A 64 15.22 3.97 9.87
CA VAL A 64 14.87 2.92 10.81
C VAL A 64 14.38 1.72 10.02
N ALA A 65 15.14 0.63 10.06
CA ALA A 65 14.94 -0.58 9.27
C ALA A 65 14.47 -1.74 10.15
N HIS A 66 13.59 -2.58 9.62
CA HIS A 66 13.03 -3.71 10.36
C HIS A 66 13.77 -5.02 10.03
N ARG A 67 14.31 -5.68 11.07
CA ARG A 67 15.00 -6.97 10.92
C ARG A 67 14.05 -8.03 10.37
N GLY A 68 14.49 -8.71 9.30
CA GLY A 68 13.70 -9.75 8.62
C GLY A 68 12.65 -9.23 7.62
N GLU A 69 12.48 -7.91 7.52
CA GLU A 69 11.59 -7.25 6.55
C GLU A 69 12.40 -6.42 5.55
N THR A 70 13.13 -5.42 6.05
CA THR A 70 13.89 -4.49 5.21
C THR A 70 15.10 -5.19 4.59
N ASP A 71 15.32 -4.95 3.30
CA ASP A 71 16.49 -5.44 2.59
C ASP A 71 17.77 -4.75 3.11
N PRO A 72 18.84 -5.49 3.44
CA PRO A 72 20.10 -4.90 3.93
C PRO A 72 20.78 -3.92 2.96
N SER A 73 20.40 -3.93 1.67
CA SER A 73 20.92 -2.99 0.67
C SER A 73 20.68 -1.52 1.02
N VAL A 74 19.77 -1.20 1.95
CA VAL A 74 19.58 0.17 2.46
C VAL A 74 20.87 0.72 3.09
N GLU A 75 21.76 -0.12 3.60
CA GLU A 75 23.06 0.30 4.16
C GLU A 75 24.05 0.79 3.09
N SER A 76 23.88 0.33 1.83
CA SER A 76 24.75 0.75 0.72
C SER A 76 24.61 2.22 0.34
N PHE A 77 23.56 2.89 0.80
CA PHE A 77 23.37 4.33 0.59
C PHE A 77 24.23 5.22 1.46
N GLY A 78 24.95 4.65 2.46
CA GLY A 78 25.87 5.39 3.32
C GLY A 78 25.17 6.36 4.31
N VAL A 79 23.89 6.14 4.57
CA VAL A 79 23.08 6.91 5.52
C VAL A 79 23.03 6.21 6.89
N PRO A 80 22.77 6.92 8.00
CA PRO A 80 22.55 6.28 9.29
C PRO A 80 21.37 5.31 9.27
N VAL A 81 21.61 4.04 9.67
CA VAL A 81 20.59 2.99 9.71
C VAL A 81 20.49 2.41 11.11
N ARG A 82 19.29 2.44 11.69
CA ARG A 82 18.96 1.78 12.96
C ARG A 82 18.10 0.55 12.70
N TRP A 83 18.61 -0.64 13.01
CA TRP A 83 17.87 -1.89 12.91
C TRP A 83 17.05 -2.17 14.16
N ILE A 84 15.74 -2.36 13.98
CA ILE A 84 14.78 -2.68 15.05
C ILE A 84 14.00 -3.96 14.71
N ARG A 85 13.19 -4.45 15.63
CA ARG A 85 12.19 -5.50 15.38
C ARG A 85 10.81 -4.89 15.18
N VAL A 86 9.96 -5.55 14.42
CA VAL A 86 8.57 -5.13 14.24
C VAL A 86 7.87 -5.04 15.60
N GLY A 87 7.18 -3.93 15.83
CA GLY A 87 6.50 -3.62 17.09
C GLY A 87 7.30 -2.76 18.08
N GLN A 88 8.59 -2.54 17.85
CA GLN A 88 9.40 -1.62 18.65
C GLN A 88 9.24 -0.19 18.13
N LEU A 89 8.65 0.70 18.90
CA LEU A 89 8.39 2.09 18.51
C LEU A 89 9.32 3.10 19.21
N ASP A 90 9.65 2.89 20.47
CA ASP A 90 10.56 3.79 21.20
C ASP A 90 11.90 4.00 20.49
N PRO A 91 12.55 2.97 19.90
CA PRO A 91 13.76 3.16 19.13
C PRO A 91 13.60 4.02 17.89
N ILE A 92 12.39 4.07 17.25
CA ILE A 92 12.11 4.94 16.11
C ILE A 92 12.22 6.39 16.56
N PHE A 93 11.43 6.76 17.56
CA PHE A 93 11.37 8.13 18.07
C PHE A 93 12.69 8.59 18.65
N LYS A 94 13.35 7.72 19.43
CA LYS A 94 14.69 7.99 19.98
C LYS A 94 15.67 8.31 18.87
N THR A 95 15.76 7.48 17.83
CA THR A 95 16.66 7.70 16.69
C THR A 95 16.34 9.00 15.96
N PHE A 96 15.07 9.26 15.71
CA PHE A 96 14.66 10.46 15.01
C PHE A 96 14.93 11.74 15.81
N HIS A 97 14.70 11.73 17.12
CA HIS A 97 15.04 12.86 17.99
C HIS A 97 16.55 13.11 18.10
N GLU A 98 17.36 12.05 18.24
CA GLU A 98 18.83 12.15 18.28
C GLU A 98 19.41 12.82 17.04
N HIS A 99 18.73 12.69 15.87
CA HIS A 99 19.15 13.28 14.61
C HIS A 99 18.34 14.51 14.18
N GLY A 100 17.46 15.04 15.04
CA GLY A 100 16.69 16.24 14.76
C GLY A 100 15.64 16.07 13.66
N VAL A 101 15.18 14.86 13.38
CA VAL A 101 14.13 14.59 12.39
C VAL A 101 12.81 15.23 12.81
N LYS A 102 12.19 15.98 11.89
CA LYS A 102 10.87 16.64 12.06
C LYS A 102 9.83 16.17 11.04
N ALA A 103 10.27 15.44 10.01
CA ALA A 103 9.39 14.84 9.02
C ALA A 103 9.84 13.41 8.74
N ALA A 104 8.89 12.49 8.62
CA ALA A 104 9.17 11.09 8.36
C ALA A 104 8.25 10.52 7.28
N ALA A 105 8.75 9.59 6.49
CA ALA A 105 8.02 8.82 5.51
C ALA A 105 8.09 7.32 5.84
N PHE A 106 7.09 6.59 5.37
CA PHE A 106 7.05 5.13 5.44
C PHE A 106 7.19 4.58 4.02
N ALA A 107 8.13 3.66 3.80
CA ALA A 107 8.29 3.03 2.50
C ALA A 107 8.46 1.52 2.62
N GLY A 108 7.70 0.77 1.83
CA GLY A 108 7.64 -0.68 1.87
C GLY A 108 6.65 -1.22 2.90
N GLY A 109 6.22 -2.44 2.70
CA GLY A 109 5.27 -3.12 3.57
C GLY A 109 5.95 -3.80 4.77
N ILE A 110 5.12 -4.24 5.71
CA ILE A 110 5.50 -5.20 6.75
C ILE A 110 4.64 -6.44 6.53
N LYS A 111 5.26 -7.60 6.38
CA LYS A 111 4.50 -8.86 6.33
C LYS A 111 3.72 -8.98 7.63
N LYS A 112 2.43 -9.36 7.54
CA LYS A 112 1.60 -9.53 8.74
C LYS A 112 2.31 -10.49 9.68
N PRO A 113 2.91 -10.00 10.80
CA PRO A 113 3.59 -10.89 11.72
C PRO A 113 2.54 -11.75 12.40
N ARG A 114 2.88 -13.00 12.66
CA ARG A 114 2.08 -13.80 13.58
C ARG A 114 2.12 -13.11 14.94
N LEU A 115 1.00 -13.03 15.61
CA LEU A 115 0.87 -12.32 16.90
C LEU A 115 1.97 -12.73 17.91
N PHE A 116 2.44 -13.99 17.83
CA PHE A 116 3.47 -14.58 18.68
C PHE A 116 4.91 -14.17 18.31
N ASP A 117 5.13 -13.60 17.12
CA ASP A 117 6.44 -13.16 16.64
C ASP A 117 6.71 -11.67 16.96
N LEU A 118 5.66 -10.94 17.34
CA LEU A 118 5.76 -9.55 17.76
C LEU A 118 6.51 -9.45 19.09
N ARG A 119 7.47 -8.55 19.15
CA ARG A 119 8.16 -8.17 20.40
C ARG A 119 7.99 -6.67 20.62
N PRO A 120 6.75 -6.22 20.90
CA PRO A 120 6.48 -4.81 21.09
C PRO A 120 7.20 -4.31 22.34
N ASP A 121 7.70 -3.07 22.29
CA ASP A 121 8.04 -2.33 23.49
C ASP A 121 6.76 -1.81 24.17
N TRP A 122 6.91 -1.07 25.28
CA TRP A 122 5.76 -0.58 26.03
C TRP A 122 4.83 0.32 25.17
N ARG A 123 5.41 1.14 24.28
CA ARG A 123 4.65 2.00 23.37
C ARG A 123 3.88 1.18 22.34
N GLY A 124 4.51 0.16 21.77
CA GLY A 124 3.87 -0.79 20.87
C GLY A 124 2.72 -1.55 21.54
N VAL A 125 2.91 -2.00 22.79
CA VAL A 125 1.84 -2.62 23.58
C VAL A 125 0.66 -1.66 23.78
N ARG A 126 0.93 -0.39 24.08
CA ARG A 126 -0.11 0.63 24.29
C ARG A 126 -0.92 0.88 23.01
N ILE A 127 -0.29 0.92 21.83
CA ILE A 127 -1.00 1.03 20.55
C ILE A 127 -1.85 -0.21 20.32
N LEU A 128 -1.30 -1.41 20.44
CA LEU A 128 -2.03 -2.66 20.22
C LEU A 128 -3.22 -2.78 21.18
N ALA A 129 -3.12 -2.29 22.41
CA ALA A 129 -4.21 -2.31 23.39
C ALA A 129 -5.34 -1.30 23.06
N ARG A 130 -5.07 -0.23 22.31
CA ARG A 130 -6.06 0.77 21.88
C ARG A 130 -6.82 0.35 20.65
N VAL A 131 -6.20 -0.49 19.82
CA VAL A 131 -6.77 -0.93 18.55
C VAL A 131 -7.59 -2.19 18.80
N ALA A 132 -8.89 -2.14 18.50
CA ALA A 132 -9.71 -3.34 18.49
C ALA A 132 -9.15 -4.30 17.44
N VAL A 133 -8.89 -5.54 17.87
CA VAL A 133 -8.26 -6.59 17.05
C VAL A 133 -8.94 -6.66 15.68
N ASN A 134 -8.18 -6.46 14.60
CA ASN A 134 -8.44 -6.77 13.18
C ASN A 134 -8.58 -5.63 12.15
N HIS A 135 -8.20 -4.40 12.44
CA HIS A 135 -8.21 -3.36 11.40
C HIS A 135 -6.82 -2.72 11.25
N ASP A 136 -6.14 -3.03 10.15
CA ASP A 136 -4.80 -2.49 9.84
C ASP A 136 -4.81 -0.95 9.83
N ASP A 137 -5.87 -0.32 9.31
CA ASP A 137 -6.03 1.14 9.29
C ASP A 137 -6.06 1.78 10.68
N GLN A 138 -6.60 1.10 11.69
CA GLN A 138 -6.63 1.64 13.06
C GLN A 138 -5.23 1.64 13.68
N VAL A 139 -4.40 0.63 13.37
CA VAL A 139 -3.00 0.58 13.81
C VAL A 139 -2.22 1.74 13.18
N LEU A 140 -2.39 1.97 11.89
CA LEU A 140 -1.71 3.05 11.17
C LEU A 140 -2.13 4.44 11.66
N ARG A 141 -3.41 4.64 11.97
CA ARG A 141 -3.90 5.89 12.58
C ARG A 141 -3.32 6.11 13.98
N ALA A 142 -3.34 5.08 14.83
CA ALA A 142 -2.74 5.19 16.16
C ALA A 142 -1.23 5.44 16.09
N LEU A 143 -0.56 4.92 15.07
CA LEU A 143 0.84 5.23 14.79
C LEU A 143 1.01 6.68 14.35
N ALA A 144 0.12 7.21 13.49
CA ALA A 144 0.13 8.61 13.09
C ALA A 144 0.02 9.54 14.30
N ASP A 145 -0.91 9.24 15.21
CA ASP A 145 -1.10 10.01 16.45
C ASP A 145 0.18 10.04 17.30
N GLU A 146 0.89 8.92 17.41
CA GLU A 146 2.16 8.86 18.15
C GLU A 146 3.25 9.73 17.50
N PHE A 147 3.35 9.75 16.16
CA PHE A 147 4.28 10.63 15.45
C PHE A 147 3.95 12.09 15.65
N GLU A 148 2.68 12.48 15.61
CA GLU A 148 2.22 13.84 15.89
C GLU A 148 2.53 14.29 17.32
N GLN A 149 2.31 13.40 18.32
CA GLN A 149 2.68 13.66 19.71
C GLN A 149 4.19 13.89 19.88
N GLU A 150 5.01 13.22 19.10
CA GLU A 150 6.46 13.42 19.08
C GLU A 150 6.90 14.62 18.20
N SER A 151 5.94 15.39 17.67
CA SER A 151 6.19 16.52 16.77
C SER A 151 6.96 16.14 15.50
N ILE A 152 6.73 14.93 14.98
CA ILE A 152 7.27 14.45 13.72
C ILE A 152 6.12 14.33 12.72
N ARG A 153 6.14 15.16 11.69
CA ARG A 153 5.11 15.17 10.64
C ARG A 153 5.29 13.99 9.71
N ILE A 154 4.24 13.21 9.50
CA ILE A 154 4.27 12.15 8.48
C ILE A 154 3.98 12.76 7.11
N VAL A 155 4.87 12.46 6.17
CA VAL A 155 4.75 12.87 4.77
C VAL A 155 4.56 11.63 3.88
N PRO A 156 3.75 11.72 2.81
CA PRO A 156 3.62 10.62 1.87
C PRO A 156 4.98 10.26 1.25
N SER A 157 5.30 8.98 1.19
CA SER A 157 6.54 8.53 0.52
C SER A 157 6.59 8.90 -0.97
N THR A 158 5.43 9.04 -1.60
CA THR A 158 5.27 9.53 -2.98
C THR A 158 5.68 10.99 -3.17
N TRP A 159 5.83 11.76 -2.10
CA TRP A 159 6.34 13.13 -2.21
C TRP A 159 7.70 13.22 -2.91
N LEU A 160 8.61 12.27 -2.66
CA LEU A 160 9.90 12.19 -3.35
C LEU A 160 9.82 11.44 -4.68
N LEU A 161 8.78 10.67 -4.91
CA LEU A 161 8.63 9.72 -6.03
C LEU A 161 7.25 9.87 -6.70
N PRO A 162 6.82 11.10 -7.07
CA PRO A 162 5.51 11.31 -7.68
C PRO A 162 5.37 10.53 -9.01
N GLU A 163 6.49 10.26 -9.70
CA GLU A 163 6.55 9.50 -10.95
C GLU A 163 6.18 8.02 -10.81
N LEU A 164 6.16 7.48 -9.59
CA LEU A 164 5.70 6.10 -9.34
C LEU A 164 4.19 6.00 -9.21
N THR A 165 3.50 7.14 -9.00
CA THR A 165 2.04 7.15 -8.90
C THR A 165 1.41 6.83 -10.23
N THR A 166 0.48 5.88 -10.25
CA THR A 166 -0.23 5.46 -11.46
C THR A 166 -1.00 6.63 -12.07
N PRO A 167 -0.69 7.10 -13.29
CA PRO A 167 -1.49 8.11 -13.97
C PRO A 167 -2.80 7.51 -14.49
N GLU A 168 -3.76 8.38 -14.82
CA GLU A 168 -5.02 7.96 -15.45
C GLU A 168 -4.83 7.60 -16.93
N GLY A 169 -5.56 6.60 -17.40
CA GLY A 169 -5.56 6.17 -18.80
C GLY A 169 -4.74 4.91 -19.06
N VAL A 170 -4.61 4.55 -20.32
CA VAL A 170 -3.79 3.41 -20.76
C VAL A 170 -2.31 3.81 -20.74
N LEU A 171 -1.46 2.97 -20.14
CA LEU A 171 -0.06 3.30 -19.86
C LEU A 171 0.94 2.63 -20.80
N GLY A 172 0.48 1.72 -21.66
CA GLY A 172 1.29 1.00 -22.65
C GLY A 172 0.63 1.00 -24.02
N VAL A 173 1.06 0.10 -24.89
CA VAL A 173 0.53 -0.01 -26.26
C VAL A 173 -0.73 -0.87 -26.36
N HIS A 174 -1.03 -1.67 -25.35
CA HIS A 174 -2.19 -2.54 -25.35
C HIS A 174 -3.40 -1.85 -24.73
N HIS A 175 -4.55 -1.96 -25.40
CA HIS A 175 -5.81 -1.39 -24.94
C HIS A 175 -6.77 -2.49 -24.49
N PRO A 176 -7.62 -2.22 -23.49
CA PRO A 176 -8.68 -3.14 -23.13
C PRO A 176 -9.79 -3.15 -24.19
N THR A 177 -10.33 -4.31 -24.47
CA THR A 177 -11.58 -4.48 -25.25
C THR A 177 -12.79 -3.96 -24.49
N GLU A 178 -13.93 -3.83 -25.15
CA GLU A 178 -15.17 -3.42 -24.48
C GLU A 178 -15.62 -4.44 -23.41
N ALA A 179 -15.43 -5.73 -23.66
CA ALA A 179 -15.73 -6.78 -22.67
C ALA A 179 -14.81 -6.67 -21.44
N GLU A 180 -13.51 -6.40 -21.64
CA GLU A 180 -12.55 -6.20 -20.55
C GLU A 180 -12.83 -4.90 -19.77
N ARG A 181 -13.35 -3.84 -20.41
CA ARG A 181 -13.81 -2.62 -19.72
C ARG A 181 -14.96 -2.91 -18.77
N GLU A 182 -15.88 -3.75 -19.18
CA GLU A 182 -16.99 -4.18 -18.33
C GLU A 182 -16.48 -5.04 -17.16
N ASP A 183 -15.49 -5.90 -17.37
CA ASP A 183 -14.85 -6.67 -16.31
C ASP A 183 -14.12 -5.76 -15.32
N ILE A 184 -13.44 -4.70 -15.80
CA ILE A 184 -12.83 -3.67 -14.96
C ILE A 184 -13.88 -3.00 -14.08
N ARG A 185 -15.03 -2.60 -14.64
CA ARG A 185 -16.12 -1.95 -13.90
C ARG A 185 -16.63 -2.84 -12.76
N ILE A 186 -16.89 -4.11 -13.07
CA ILE A 186 -17.32 -5.11 -12.06
C ILE A 186 -16.25 -5.27 -10.97
N GLY A 187 -14.98 -5.34 -11.37
CA GLY A 187 -13.86 -5.45 -10.44
C GLY A 187 -13.75 -4.25 -9.50
N LEU A 188 -13.96 -3.03 -10.00
CA LEU A 188 -13.99 -1.80 -9.20
C LEU A 188 -15.14 -1.80 -8.19
N GLU A 189 -16.34 -2.15 -8.61
CA GLU A 189 -17.51 -2.23 -7.72
C GLU A 189 -17.29 -3.25 -6.59
N ALA A 190 -16.81 -4.44 -6.95
CA ALA A 190 -16.50 -5.46 -5.96
C ALA A 190 -15.36 -5.06 -5.02
N GLY A 191 -14.30 -4.44 -5.56
CA GLY A 191 -13.16 -3.96 -4.80
C GLY A 191 -13.55 -2.88 -3.79
N LYS A 192 -14.47 -1.97 -4.15
CA LYS A 192 -15.04 -0.96 -3.24
C LYS A 192 -15.71 -1.59 -2.02
N VAL A 193 -16.50 -2.62 -2.24
CA VAL A 193 -17.18 -3.34 -1.14
C VAL A 193 -16.15 -4.08 -0.29
N LEU A 194 -15.23 -4.80 -0.92
CA LEU A 194 -14.15 -5.54 -0.27
C LEU A 194 -13.28 -4.64 0.60
N GLY A 195 -12.89 -3.48 0.06
CA GLY A 195 -12.08 -2.48 0.78
C GLY A 195 -12.82 -1.85 1.94
N LYS A 196 -14.15 -1.59 1.85
CA LYS A 196 -14.96 -1.11 2.97
C LYS A 196 -15.00 -2.09 4.14
N LEU A 197 -14.89 -3.39 3.86
CA LEU A 197 -14.81 -4.44 4.88
C LEU A 197 -13.38 -4.65 5.41
N ASP A 198 -12.41 -3.91 4.90
CA ASP A 198 -10.97 -4.03 5.21
C ASP A 198 -10.42 -5.46 5.00
N VAL A 199 -10.96 -6.19 4.02
CA VAL A 199 -10.57 -7.57 3.71
C VAL A 199 -9.42 -7.64 2.74
N GLY A 200 -9.50 -6.90 1.62
CA GLY A 200 -8.48 -6.90 0.56
C GLY A 200 -8.67 -5.75 -0.43
N GLN A 201 -7.86 -5.73 -1.47
CA GLN A 201 -7.78 -4.63 -2.43
C GLN A 201 -7.56 -5.09 -3.87
N CYS A 202 -7.63 -6.41 -4.14
CA CYS A 202 -7.47 -7.00 -5.45
C CYS A 202 -8.66 -7.89 -5.80
N VAL A 203 -9.16 -7.75 -7.03
CA VAL A 203 -10.26 -8.53 -7.60
C VAL A 203 -9.83 -9.09 -8.94
N VAL A 204 -10.12 -10.37 -9.20
CA VAL A 204 -9.89 -11.04 -10.48
C VAL A 204 -11.23 -11.31 -11.14
N VAL A 205 -11.39 -10.83 -12.37
CA VAL A 205 -12.66 -10.90 -13.13
C VAL A 205 -12.39 -11.47 -14.51
N LYS A 206 -13.36 -12.18 -15.06
CA LYS A 206 -13.41 -12.52 -16.47
C LYS A 206 -14.85 -12.79 -16.92
N GLU A 207 -15.20 -12.29 -18.10
CA GLU A 207 -16.53 -12.49 -18.72
C GLU A 207 -17.67 -12.16 -17.75
N LYS A 208 -17.53 -11.05 -17.03
CA LYS A 208 -18.46 -10.51 -16.00
C LYS A 208 -18.59 -11.39 -14.74
N VAL A 209 -17.70 -12.37 -14.55
CA VAL A 209 -17.69 -13.24 -13.38
C VAL A 209 -16.50 -12.89 -12.49
N ILE A 210 -16.75 -12.62 -11.22
CA ILE A 210 -15.69 -12.48 -10.22
C ILE A 210 -15.14 -13.87 -9.92
N LEU A 211 -13.87 -14.10 -10.26
CA LEU A 211 -13.18 -15.37 -10.07
C LEU A 211 -12.49 -15.47 -8.72
N ALA A 212 -11.97 -14.34 -8.23
CA ALA A 212 -11.32 -14.29 -6.92
C ALA A 212 -11.40 -12.88 -6.31
N LEU A 213 -11.49 -12.85 -4.99
CA LEU A 213 -11.40 -11.66 -4.14
C LEU A 213 -10.22 -11.86 -3.20
N GLU A 214 -9.35 -10.86 -3.06
CA GLU A 214 -8.22 -10.91 -2.14
C GLU A 214 -8.70 -10.92 -0.68
N ALA A 215 -8.04 -11.73 0.12
CA ALA A 215 -8.16 -11.72 1.57
C ALA A 215 -6.75 -11.80 2.18
N ILE A 216 -6.55 -12.65 3.18
CA ILE A 216 -5.27 -12.77 3.90
C ILE A 216 -4.13 -13.34 3.05
N GLU A 217 -4.44 -14.03 1.96
CA GLU A 217 -3.47 -14.65 1.06
C GLU A 217 -2.64 -13.65 0.25
N GLY A 218 -3.14 -12.44 0.06
CA GLY A 218 -2.49 -11.39 -0.71
C GLY A 218 -2.68 -11.47 -2.23
N THR A 219 -2.27 -10.41 -2.94
CA THR A 219 -2.54 -10.19 -4.37
C THR A 219 -2.07 -11.34 -5.26
N ASP A 220 -0.82 -11.81 -5.11
CA ASP A 220 -0.24 -12.83 -5.99
C ASP A 220 -1.02 -14.15 -5.92
N GLU A 221 -1.40 -14.59 -4.73
CA GLU A 221 -2.14 -15.85 -4.58
C GLU A 221 -3.60 -15.70 -5.02
N THR A 222 -4.19 -14.52 -4.87
CA THR A 222 -5.51 -14.21 -5.41
C THR A 222 -5.53 -14.31 -6.93
N ILE A 223 -4.50 -13.78 -7.61
CA ILE A 223 -4.35 -13.89 -9.07
C ILE A 223 -4.22 -15.36 -9.49
N ARG A 224 -3.33 -16.12 -8.84
CA ARG A 224 -3.18 -17.56 -9.12
C ARG A 224 -4.48 -18.34 -8.93
N ARG A 225 -5.19 -18.08 -7.85
CA ARG A 225 -6.44 -18.74 -7.53
C ARG A 225 -7.52 -18.41 -8.56
N GLY A 226 -7.68 -17.14 -8.93
CA GLY A 226 -8.64 -16.73 -9.96
C GLY A 226 -8.37 -17.38 -11.32
N ALA A 227 -7.12 -17.44 -11.75
CA ALA A 227 -6.72 -18.01 -13.01
C ALA A 227 -7.01 -19.51 -13.16
N ARG A 228 -7.09 -20.25 -12.04
CA ARG A 228 -7.40 -21.71 -12.07
C ARG A 228 -8.83 -22.01 -12.53
N PHE A 229 -9.73 -21.04 -12.49
CA PHE A 229 -11.15 -21.25 -12.80
C PHE A 229 -11.51 -20.94 -14.25
N THR A 230 -10.55 -20.51 -15.07
CA THR A 230 -10.85 -20.05 -16.43
C THR A 230 -9.66 -20.27 -17.38
N SER A 231 -9.91 -20.09 -18.69
CA SER A 231 -8.88 -19.95 -19.72
C SER A 231 -8.12 -18.60 -19.56
N PRO A 232 -6.96 -18.43 -20.23
CA PRO A 232 -6.26 -17.13 -20.26
C PRO A 232 -7.14 -15.95 -20.62
N GLY A 233 -6.76 -14.74 -20.15
CA GLY A 233 -7.47 -13.49 -20.43
C GLY A 233 -8.17 -12.91 -19.22
N ILE A 234 -7.68 -13.15 -18.01
CA ILE A 234 -8.22 -12.54 -16.79
C ILE A 234 -7.92 -11.05 -16.71
N VAL A 235 -8.82 -10.32 -16.10
CA VAL A 235 -8.71 -8.91 -15.71
C VAL A 235 -8.43 -8.85 -14.21
N VAL A 236 -7.34 -8.17 -13.83
CA VAL A 236 -6.97 -7.93 -12.44
C VAL A 236 -7.21 -6.46 -12.14
N VAL A 237 -8.01 -6.17 -11.11
CA VAL A 237 -8.28 -4.83 -10.63
C VAL A 237 -7.70 -4.69 -9.23
N LYS A 238 -6.82 -3.69 -9.04
CA LYS A 238 -6.21 -3.39 -7.75
C LYS A 238 -6.40 -1.92 -7.40
N MET A 239 -6.90 -1.65 -6.19
CA MET A 239 -7.30 -0.32 -5.76
C MET A 239 -6.95 -0.07 -4.30
N ALA A 240 -6.92 1.19 -3.87
CA ALA A 240 -6.79 1.53 -2.47
C ALA A 240 -8.10 1.20 -1.71
N LYS A 241 -7.99 0.81 -0.46
CA LYS A 241 -9.17 0.64 0.38
C LYS A 241 -9.79 2.02 0.69
N PRO A 242 -11.12 2.16 0.67
CA PRO A 242 -11.76 3.40 1.10
C PRO A 242 -11.34 3.80 2.52
N GLY A 243 -10.85 5.02 2.67
CA GLY A 243 -10.36 5.52 3.96
C GLY A 243 -8.94 5.09 4.35
N GLN A 244 -8.22 4.38 3.48
CA GLN A 244 -6.81 4.06 3.68
C GLN A 244 -5.97 5.35 3.77
N ASP A 245 -5.11 5.43 4.77
CA ASP A 245 -4.19 6.57 4.89
C ASP A 245 -3.01 6.39 3.93
N LEU A 246 -3.11 7.07 2.78
CA LEU A 246 -2.13 6.99 1.69
C LEU A 246 -0.74 7.53 2.05
N ARG A 247 -0.57 8.12 3.25
CA ARG A 247 0.75 8.52 3.76
C ARG A 247 1.59 7.32 4.16
N PHE A 248 0.95 6.21 4.56
CA PHE A 248 1.61 5.01 5.06
C PHE A 248 1.65 3.87 4.06
N ASP A 249 0.54 3.63 3.39
CA ASP A 249 0.39 2.44 2.56
C ASP A 249 -0.35 2.79 1.27
N LEU A 250 0.34 2.58 0.16
CA LEU A 250 -0.25 2.65 -1.18
C LEU A 250 -0.18 1.27 -1.83
N PRO A 251 -1.29 0.80 -2.42
CA PRO A 251 -1.24 -0.38 -3.26
C PRO A 251 -0.12 -0.27 -4.27
N SER A 252 0.77 -1.23 -4.32
CA SER A 252 1.86 -1.22 -5.28
C SER A 252 1.85 -2.47 -6.14
N VAL A 253 2.34 -2.32 -7.37
CA VAL A 253 2.63 -3.43 -8.27
C VAL A 253 4.09 -3.32 -8.74
N GLY A 254 4.70 -4.46 -8.96
CA GLY A 254 6.08 -4.55 -9.45
C GLY A 254 6.24 -5.75 -10.38
N MET A 255 7.45 -5.98 -10.85
CA MET A 255 7.78 -7.01 -11.83
C MET A 255 7.23 -8.38 -11.48
N LYS A 256 7.29 -8.77 -10.19
CA LYS A 256 6.79 -10.07 -9.73
C LYS A 256 5.29 -10.29 -10.02
N THR A 257 4.47 -9.25 -9.83
CA THR A 257 3.03 -9.33 -10.16
C THR A 257 2.82 -9.43 -11.66
N LEU A 258 3.61 -8.70 -12.46
CA LEU A 258 3.53 -8.72 -13.90
C LEU A 258 3.95 -10.07 -14.47
N GLU A 259 5.06 -10.65 -14.01
CA GLU A 259 5.54 -11.97 -14.38
C GLU A 259 4.51 -13.05 -14.04
N LEU A 260 3.91 -12.97 -12.86
CA LEU A 260 2.82 -13.86 -12.48
C LEU A 260 1.62 -13.72 -13.41
N MET A 261 1.22 -12.49 -13.76
CA MET A 261 0.13 -12.29 -14.73
C MET A 261 0.45 -12.92 -16.09
N ALA A 262 1.69 -12.79 -16.56
CA ALA A 262 2.14 -13.42 -17.80
C ALA A 262 2.08 -14.97 -17.70
N GLU A 263 2.54 -15.53 -16.58
CA GLU A 263 2.51 -16.98 -16.29
C GLU A 263 1.09 -17.55 -16.35
N VAL A 264 0.11 -16.84 -15.78
CA VAL A 264 -1.27 -17.32 -15.72
C VAL A 264 -2.14 -16.87 -16.90
N GLY A 265 -1.57 -16.16 -17.88
CA GLY A 265 -2.28 -15.63 -19.03
C GLY A 265 -3.18 -14.43 -18.70
N GLY A 266 -2.75 -13.58 -17.77
CA GLY A 266 -3.43 -12.33 -17.46
C GLY A 266 -3.41 -11.36 -18.65
N ARG A 267 -4.50 -10.62 -18.88
CA ARG A 267 -4.65 -9.74 -20.04
C ARG A 267 -4.70 -8.27 -19.67
N VAL A 268 -5.31 -7.92 -18.54
CA VAL A 268 -5.48 -6.54 -18.11
C VAL A 268 -5.14 -6.39 -16.64
N LEU A 269 -4.34 -5.36 -16.35
CA LEU A 269 -4.06 -4.88 -15.00
C LEU A 269 -4.59 -3.45 -14.86
N ALA A 270 -5.71 -3.30 -14.17
CA ALA A 270 -6.32 -2.02 -13.87
C ALA A 270 -5.94 -1.59 -12.44
N LEU A 271 -5.38 -0.39 -12.31
CA LEU A 271 -4.90 0.19 -11.05
C LEU A 271 -5.68 1.47 -10.75
N GLU A 272 -5.92 1.78 -9.48
CA GLU A 272 -6.54 3.05 -9.12
C GLU A 272 -5.56 4.21 -9.39
N ALA A 273 -5.93 5.10 -10.29
CA ALA A 273 -5.13 6.26 -10.66
C ALA A 273 -4.96 7.22 -9.46
N GLY A 274 -3.76 7.76 -9.28
CA GLY A 274 -3.43 8.66 -8.19
C GLY A 274 -3.32 8.01 -6.81
N LYS A 275 -3.74 6.74 -6.65
CA LYS A 275 -3.77 6.04 -5.37
C LYS A 275 -3.09 4.66 -5.39
N SER A 276 -2.33 4.37 -6.43
CA SER A 276 -1.51 3.18 -6.54
C SER A 276 -0.15 3.50 -7.13
N LEU A 277 0.81 2.59 -6.94
CA LEU A 277 2.19 2.76 -7.37
C LEU A 277 2.57 1.66 -8.36
N ILE A 278 3.31 2.06 -9.40
CA ILE A 278 4.02 1.14 -10.29
C ILE A 278 5.51 1.27 -9.98
N LEU A 279 6.09 0.24 -9.39
CA LEU A 279 7.52 0.23 -9.07
C LEU A 279 8.34 -0.01 -10.35
N ASP A 280 9.35 0.84 -10.58
CA ASP A 280 10.16 0.82 -11.80
C ASP A 280 9.31 0.96 -13.07
N THR A 281 8.53 2.04 -13.13
CA THR A 281 7.47 2.27 -14.14
C THR A 281 7.95 2.04 -15.58
N GLY A 282 9.15 2.52 -15.95
CA GLY A 282 9.69 2.35 -17.31
C GLY A 282 9.85 0.88 -17.68
N HIS A 283 10.63 0.15 -16.92
CA HIS A 283 10.88 -1.28 -17.14
C HIS A 283 9.60 -2.13 -17.00
N PHE A 284 8.72 -1.76 -16.06
CA PHE A 284 7.44 -2.42 -15.88
C PHE A 284 6.55 -2.33 -17.12
N LEU A 285 6.37 -1.13 -17.68
CA LEU A 285 5.52 -0.92 -18.86
C LEU A 285 6.09 -1.56 -20.12
N GLU A 286 7.40 -1.42 -20.37
CA GLU A 286 8.06 -2.11 -21.49
C GLU A 286 7.89 -3.64 -21.42
N THR A 287 7.92 -4.20 -20.21
CA THR A 287 7.75 -5.65 -20.01
C THR A 287 6.29 -6.04 -20.15
N ALA A 288 5.35 -5.23 -19.66
CA ALA A 288 3.92 -5.44 -19.85
C ALA A 288 3.57 -5.50 -21.34
N ASP A 289 4.12 -4.58 -22.14
CA ASP A 289 3.92 -4.55 -23.58
C ASP A 289 4.45 -5.82 -24.25
N ARG A 290 5.64 -6.30 -23.86
CA ARG A 290 6.20 -7.57 -24.38
C ARG A 290 5.35 -8.79 -24.04
N TYR A 291 4.69 -8.78 -22.88
CA TYR A 291 3.79 -9.87 -22.45
C TYR A 291 2.38 -9.74 -23.00
N GLY A 292 2.06 -8.67 -23.73
CA GLY A 292 0.72 -8.41 -24.26
C GLY A 292 -0.28 -8.02 -23.18
N ILE A 293 0.18 -7.51 -22.02
CA ILE A 293 -0.64 -7.12 -20.90
C ILE A 293 -0.97 -5.64 -21.00
N CYS A 294 -2.27 -5.31 -21.03
CA CYS A 294 -2.76 -3.96 -20.91
C CYS A 294 -2.63 -3.47 -19.47
N VAL A 295 -1.91 -2.37 -19.24
CA VAL A 295 -1.85 -1.68 -17.95
C VAL A 295 -2.57 -0.36 -18.06
N LEU A 296 -3.47 -0.06 -17.13
CA LEU A 296 -4.19 1.21 -17.13
C LEU A 296 -4.48 1.72 -15.73
N GLY A 297 -4.45 3.05 -15.59
CA GLY A 297 -4.96 3.76 -14.41
C GLY A 297 -6.43 4.11 -14.60
N VAL A 298 -7.26 3.80 -13.62
CA VAL A 298 -8.69 4.07 -13.63
C VAL A 298 -9.07 4.97 -12.46
N THR A 299 -9.91 5.96 -12.74
CA THR A 299 -10.59 6.75 -11.71
C THR A 299 -12.02 6.22 -11.54
N TRP A 300 -12.55 6.36 -10.35
CA TRP A 300 -13.94 6.00 -10.04
C TRP A 300 -14.44 6.87 -8.88
N ASP A 301 -15.69 7.25 -8.94
CA ASP A 301 -16.40 8.11 -7.99
C ASP A 301 -17.02 7.31 -6.82
#